data_23637b392afacbdc6289d28b578bb154
#
_entry.id   23637b392afacbdc6289d28b578bb154
#
_cell.length_a   1.000
_cell.length_b   1.000
_cell.length_c   1.000
_cell.angle_alpha   90.00
_cell.angle_beta   90.00
_cell.angle_gamma   90.00
#
_symmetry.space_group_name_H-M   'P 1'
#
loop_
_entity.id
_entity.type
_entity.pdbx_description
1 polymer ?
#
loop_
_entity_poly.entity_id
_entity_poly.type
_entity_poly.pdbx_seq_one_letter_code
_entity_poly.pdbx_strand_id
1 'polypeptide(L)'
;MKSVLIAGVLSALLVGQAHAQVYYSYPQWDRLSESDQAIYIAGAYDSLVSIASPNTASAARHYSRCLASNRLSSEQLARNVRAFVAARPDLQKGPVQGGLVNYLVELCGAPPN
;
A
#
# COMPACT_ATOMS: atom_id res chain seq x y z
N MET A 1 -63.45 13.61 -19.37
CA MET A 1 -62.11 14.15 -19.33
C MET A 1 -61.29 13.28 -18.42
N LYS A 2 -60.33 12.54 -18.98
CA LYS A 2 -59.48 11.65 -18.22
C LYS A 2 -58.14 12.36 -18.04
N SER A 3 -57.85 12.77 -16.81
CA SER A 3 -56.55 13.31 -16.45
C SER A 3 -55.53 12.18 -16.29
N VAL A 4 -54.57 12.12 -17.21
CA VAL A 4 -53.45 11.18 -17.12
C VAL A 4 -52.40 11.84 -16.24
N LEU A 5 -52.27 11.37 -15.00
CA LEU A 5 -51.15 11.69 -14.13
C LEU A 5 -49.95 10.88 -14.58
N ILE A 6 -49.05 11.54 -15.29
CA ILE A 6 -47.71 10.97 -15.58
C ILE A 6 -46.88 11.14 -14.30
N ALA A 7 -46.79 10.04 -13.55
CA ALA A 7 -45.86 9.95 -12.46
C ALA A 7 -44.41 9.85 -13.06
N GLY A 8 -43.73 10.97 -13.06
CA GLY A 8 -42.30 10.99 -13.43
C GLY A 8 -41.49 10.24 -12.36
N VAL A 9 -41.01 9.06 -12.72
CA VAL A 9 -40.03 8.35 -11.93
C VAL A 9 -38.71 9.11 -12.07
N LEU A 10 -38.38 9.96 -11.10
CA LEU A 10 -37.03 10.50 -10.95
C LEU A 10 -36.14 9.33 -10.49
N SER A 11 -35.53 8.66 -11.45
CA SER A 11 -34.39 7.77 -11.17
C SER A 11 -33.24 8.64 -10.71
N ALA A 12 -33.09 8.77 -9.40
CA ALA A 12 -31.86 9.35 -8.84
C ALA A 12 -30.73 8.41 -9.21
N LEU A 13 -30.00 8.77 -10.25
CA LEU A 13 -28.69 8.19 -10.55
C LEU A 13 -27.78 8.57 -9.38
N LEU A 14 -27.63 7.65 -8.43
CA LEU A 14 -26.53 7.67 -7.46
C LEU A 14 -25.26 7.44 -8.27
N VAL A 15 -24.71 8.54 -8.80
CA VAL A 15 -23.35 8.54 -9.33
C VAL A 15 -22.45 8.37 -8.12
N GLY A 16 -22.08 7.11 -7.81
CA GLY A 16 -21.03 6.83 -6.84
C GLY A 16 -19.82 7.62 -7.27
N GLN A 17 -19.37 8.55 -6.42
CA GLN A 17 -18.13 9.26 -6.68
C GLN A 17 -17.02 8.22 -6.67
N ALA A 18 -16.52 7.85 -7.86
CA ALA A 18 -15.30 7.09 -7.98
C ALA A 18 -14.16 8.02 -7.54
N HIS A 19 -13.73 7.88 -6.29
CA HIS A 19 -12.50 8.52 -5.84
C HIS A 19 -11.34 7.84 -6.56
N ALA A 20 -10.70 8.55 -7.51
CA ALA A 20 -9.47 8.10 -8.12
C ALA A 20 -8.40 8.06 -7.03
N GLN A 21 -8.04 6.86 -6.60
CA GLN A 21 -7.05 6.64 -5.57
C GLN A 21 -5.81 6.01 -6.20
N VAL A 22 -4.67 6.67 -6.06
CA VAL A 22 -3.39 6.24 -6.65
C VAL A 22 -2.54 5.40 -5.70
N TYR A 23 -3.03 5.14 -4.51
CA TYR A 23 -2.36 4.31 -3.51
C TYR A 23 -3.38 3.49 -2.74
N TYR A 24 -2.93 2.40 -2.14
CA TYR A 24 -3.74 1.67 -1.18
C TYR A 24 -3.49 2.20 0.24
N SER A 25 -4.57 2.47 0.97
CA SER A 25 -4.53 2.55 2.42
C SER A 25 -4.27 1.15 3.00
N TYR A 26 -3.76 1.08 4.22
CA TYR A 26 -3.57 -0.22 4.87
C TYR A 26 -4.84 -1.08 4.91
N PRO A 27 -6.04 -0.56 5.30
CA PRO A 27 -7.25 -1.39 5.31
C PRO A 27 -7.65 -1.93 3.94
N GLN A 28 -7.41 -1.18 2.86
CA GLN A 28 -7.70 -1.64 1.50
C GLN A 28 -6.75 -2.75 1.07
N TRP A 29 -5.46 -2.57 1.33
CA TRP A 29 -4.43 -3.56 1.02
C TRP A 29 -4.62 -4.84 1.84
N ASP A 30 -4.98 -4.73 3.13
CA ASP A 30 -5.20 -5.85 4.03
C ASP A 30 -6.35 -6.77 3.56
N ARG A 31 -7.28 -6.26 2.76
CA ARG A 31 -8.38 -7.02 2.16
C ARG A 31 -8.01 -7.74 0.87
N LEU A 32 -6.86 -7.44 0.29
CA LEU A 32 -6.40 -8.13 -0.92
C LEU A 32 -6.03 -9.58 -0.60
N SER A 33 -5.99 -10.43 -1.64
CA SER A 33 -5.41 -11.77 -1.52
C SER A 33 -3.94 -11.67 -1.11
N GLU A 34 -3.40 -12.73 -0.52
CA GLU A 34 -1.97 -12.77 -0.16
C GLU A 34 -1.07 -12.55 -1.37
N SER A 35 -1.45 -13.09 -2.53
CA SER A 35 -0.73 -12.89 -3.79
C SER A 35 -0.73 -11.43 -4.22
N ASP A 36 -1.87 -10.77 -4.17
CA ASP A 36 -1.99 -9.36 -4.53
C ASP A 36 -1.28 -8.44 -3.53
N GLN A 37 -1.32 -8.79 -2.26
CA GLN A 37 -0.55 -8.10 -1.22
C GLN A 37 0.96 -8.18 -1.51
N ALA A 38 1.45 -9.35 -1.89
CA ALA A 38 2.86 -9.56 -2.22
C ALA A 38 3.27 -8.78 -3.48
N ILE A 39 2.45 -8.78 -4.52
CA ILE A 39 2.70 -8.03 -5.75
C ILE A 39 2.75 -6.53 -5.47
N TYR A 40 1.81 -6.02 -4.68
CA TYR A 40 1.80 -4.61 -4.31
C TYR A 40 3.06 -4.21 -3.52
N ILE A 41 3.44 -5.01 -2.54
CA ILE A 41 4.64 -4.76 -1.71
C ILE A 41 5.91 -4.81 -2.55
N ALA A 42 6.02 -5.74 -3.49
CA ALA A 42 7.15 -5.81 -4.42
C ALA A 42 7.26 -4.53 -5.26
N GLY A 43 6.14 -4.06 -5.82
CA GLY A 43 6.09 -2.80 -6.57
C GLY A 43 6.38 -1.57 -5.72
N ALA A 44 5.86 -1.52 -4.49
CA ALA A 44 6.15 -0.44 -3.55
C ALA A 44 7.63 -0.40 -3.18
N TYR A 45 8.25 -1.55 -2.95
CA TYR A 45 9.68 -1.66 -2.69
C TYR A 45 10.50 -1.22 -3.90
N ASP A 46 10.16 -1.71 -5.10
CA ASP A 46 10.83 -1.33 -6.34
C ASP A 46 10.78 0.19 -6.57
N SER A 47 9.66 0.83 -6.28
CA SER A 47 9.53 2.27 -6.41
C SER A 47 10.41 3.02 -5.41
N LEU A 48 10.53 2.53 -4.18
CA LEU A 48 11.42 3.12 -3.16
C LEU A 48 12.88 3.10 -3.60
N VAL A 49 13.33 2.00 -4.20
CA VAL A 49 14.74 1.85 -4.63
C VAL A 49 15.01 2.50 -6.00
N SER A 50 13.99 2.72 -6.82
CA SER A 50 14.10 3.30 -8.17
C SER A 50 14.03 4.83 -8.18
N ILE A 51 13.41 5.45 -7.19
CA ILE A 51 13.40 6.91 -7.00
C ILE A 51 14.77 7.35 -6.44
N ALA A 52 15.79 6.59 -6.73
CA ALA A 52 17.11 6.84 -6.21
C ALA A 52 17.78 8.00 -6.96
N SER A 53 17.79 9.17 -6.35
CA SER A 53 18.86 10.12 -6.63
C SER A 53 20.23 9.47 -6.29
N PRO A 54 21.35 9.98 -6.76
CA PRO A 54 22.68 9.45 -6.39
C PRO A 54 22.86 9.25 -4.87
N ASN A 55 22.20 10.08 -4.05
CA ASN A 55 22.23 10.00 -2.60
C ASN A 55 21.36 8.89 -2.02
N THR A 56 20.39 8.37 -2.76
CA THR A 56 19.49 7.29 -2.32
C THR A 56 19.91 5.91 -2.84
N ALA A 57 20.90 5.83 -3.73
CA ALA A 57 21.46 4.57 -4.19
C ALA A 57 22.09 3.75 -3.04
N SER A 58 22.65 4.42 -2.02
CA SER A 58 23.14 3.77 -0.81
C SER A 58 22.01 3.19 0.03
N ALA A 59 20.88 3.89 0.14
CA ALA A 59 19.68 3.38 0.83
C ALA A 59 19.09 2.16 0.13
N ALA A 60 19.01 2.19 -1.20
CA ALA A 60 18.56 1.05 -2.00
C ALA A 60 19.43 -0.19 -1.76
N ARG A 61 20.76 -0.03 -1.77
CA ARG A 61 21.70 -1.11 -1.47
C ARG A 61 21.58 -1.61 -0.04
N HIS A 62 21.41 -0.72 0.91
CA HIS A 62 21.23 -1.04 2.33
C HIS A 62 20.04 -1.97 2.53
N TYR A 63 18.87 -1.58 2.04
CA TYR A 63 17.65 -2.39 2.17
C TYR A 63 17.73 -3.69 1.37
N SER A 64 18.28 -3.66 0.16
CA SER A 64 18.40 -4.87 -0.67
C SER A 64 19.31 -5.91 -0.01
N ARG A 65 20.40 -5.51 0.59
CA ARG A 65 21.29 -6.42 1.35
C ARG A 65 20.59 -6.97 2.59
N CYS A 66 19.87 -6.13 3.31
CA CYS A 66 19.13 -6.54 4.49
C CYS A 66 18.05 -7.57 4.14
N LEU A 67 17.25 -7.34 3.11
CA LEU A 67 16.22 -8.29 2.68
C LEU A 67 16.84 -9.60 2.20
N ALA A 68 17.93 -9.56 1.47
CA ALA A 68 18.66 -10.75 1.01
C ALA A 68 19.24 -11.55 2.19
N SER A 69 19.86 -10.90 3.16
CA SER A 69 20.44 -11.56 4.33
C SER A 69 19.38 -12.18 5.24
N ASN A 70 18.17 -11.61 5.30
CA ASN A 70 17.02 -12.17 6.00
C ASN A 70 16.22 -13.18 5.14
N ARG A 71 16.63 -13.41 3.89
CA ARG A 71 15.98 -14.34 2.96
C ARG A 71 14.48 -14.10 2.78
N LEU A 72 14.08 -12.84 2.73
CA LEU A 72 12.68 -12.46 2.59
C LEU A 72 12.25 -12.50 1.13
N SER A 73 11.24 -13.30 0.83
CA SER A 73 10.49 -13.23 -0.42
C SER A 73 9.46 -12.09 -0.36
N SER A 74 8.87 -11.74 -1.50
CA SER A 74 7.79 -10.74 -1.54
C SER A 74 6.60 -11.13 -0.65
N GLU A 75 6.27 -12.42 -0.61
CA GLU A 75 5.18 -12.95 0.21
C GLU A 75 5.50 -12.84 1.70
N GLN A 76 6.72 -13.14 2.10
CA GLN A 76 7.15 -13.01 3.50
C GLN A 76 7.23 -11.55 3.91
N LEU A 77 7.75 -10.70 3.05
CA LEU A 77 7.81 -9.26 3.29
C LEU A 77 6.40 -8.70 3.48
N ALA A 78 5.45 -9.07 2.63
CA ALA A 78 4.06 -8.64 2.76
C ALA A 78 3.44 -9.11 4.08
N ARG A 79 3.63 -10.37 4.46
CA ARG A 79 3.14 -10.90 5.75
C ARG A 79 3.75 -10.17 6.94
N ASN A 80 5.04 -9.88 6.88
CA ASN A 80 5.76 -9.20 7.95
C ASN A 80 5.31 -7.73 8.08
N VAL A 81 5.12 -7.03 6.97
CA VAL A 81 4.57 -5.67 6.97
C VAL A 81 3.16 -5.66 7.55
N ARG A 82 2.32 -6.63 7.16
CA ARG A 82 0.97 -6.76 7.69
C ARG A 82 0.96 -6.93 9.20
N ALA A 83 1.76 -7.86 9.73
CA ALA A 83 1.87 -8.08 11.17
C ALA A 83 2.43 -6.85 11.91
N PHE A 84 3.41 -6.19 11.31
CA PHE A 84 4.04 -4.99 11.86
C PHE A 84 3.04 -3.84 11.99
N VAL A 85 2.26 -3.57 10.95
CA VAL A 85 1.26 -2.50 10.93
C VAL A 85 0.06 -2.85 11.81
N ALA A 86 -0.35 -4.14 11.87
CA ALA A 86 -1.45 -4.58 12.72
C ALA A 86 -1.21 -4.26 14.22
N ALA A 87 0.04 -4.22 14.65
CA ALA A 87 0.42 -3.87 16.02
C ALA A 87 0.59 -2.34 16.24
N ARG A 88 0.41 -1.52 15.21
CA ARG A 88 0.66 -0.07 15.25
C ARG A 88 -0.53 0.71 14.70
N PRO A 89 -1.47 1.14 15.57
CA PRO A 89 -2.70 1.81 15.15
C PRO A 89 -2.48 3.09 14.34
N ASP A 90 -1.41 3.82 14.59
CA ASP A 90 -1.03 5.04 13.87
C ASP A 90 -0.67 4.75 12.41
N LEU A 91 0.00 3.63 12.13
CA LEU A 91 0.34 3.22 10.76
C LEU A 91 -0.86 2.68 9.98
N GLN A 92 -1.87 2.16 10.66
CA GLN A 92 -3.08 1.64 10.02
C GLN A 92 -3.92 2.72 9.31
N LYS A 93 -3.73 3.98 9.66
CA LYS A 93 -4.46 5.13 9.10
C LYS A 93 -3.83 5.68 7.82
N GLY A 94 -2.62 5.28 7.52
CA GLY A 94 -1.84 5.79 6.41
C GLY A 94 -1.78 4.85 5.20
N PRO A 95 -1.00 5.22 4.19
CA PRO A 95 -0.73 4.37 3.05
C PRO A 95 0.14 3.16 3.44
N VAL A 96 -0.02 2.05 2.72
CA VAL A 96 0.76 0.83 2.95
C VAL A 96 2.27 1.08 2.81
N GLN A 97 2.66 1.95 1.89
CA GLN A 97 4.08 2.30 1.69
C GLN A 97 4.71 2.89 2.96
N GLY A 98 3.98 3.67 3.74
CA GLY A 98 4.45 4.15 5.05
C GLY A 98 4.73 3.01 6.03
N GLY A 99 3.89 1.99 6.05
CA GLY A 99 4.10 0.78 6.83
C GLY A 99 5.34 0.01 6.38
N LEU A 100 5.52 -0.14 5.06
CA LEU A 100 6.71 -0.78 4.49
C LEU A 100 8.00 -0.04 4.88
N VAL A 101 8.05 1.27 4.74
CA VAL A 101 9.23 2.06 5.09
C VAL A 101 9.58 1.93 6.57
N ASN A 102 8.58 2.06 7.44
CA ASN A 102 8.79 1.91 8.89
C ASN A 102 9.27 0.49 9.25
N TYR A 103 8.71 -0.54 8.61
CA TYR A 103 9.17 -1.91 8.80
C TYR A 103 10.62 -2.11 8.37
N LEU A 104 11.00 -1.57 7.20
CA LEU A 104 12.37 -1.67 6.71
C LEU A 104 13.37 -0.98 7.63
N VAL A 105 13.03 0.18 8.17
CA VAL A 105 13.88 0.89 9.14
C VAL A 105 14.04 0.08 10.43
N GLU A 106 12.98 -0.54 10.92
CA GLU A 106 13.06 -1.38 12.12
C GLU A 106 13.89 -2.65 11.88
N LEU A 107 13.70 -3.31 10.76
CA LEU A 107 14.42 -4.54 10.44
C LEU A 107 15.88 -4.30 10.10
N CYS A 108 16.15 -3.28 9.29
CA CYS A 108 17.45 -3.06 8.65
C CYS A 108 18.27 -1.93 9.29
N GLY A 109 17.63 -1.14 10.15
CA GLY A 109 18.20 0.14 10.61
C GLY A 109 18.02 1.23 9.55
N ALA A 110 18.23 2.49 9.95
CA ALA A 110 18.23 3.61 9.03
C ALA A 110 19.36 3.46 8.01
N PRO A 111 19.15 3.82 6.73
CA PRO A 111 20.22 3.78 5.75
C PRO A 111 21.32 4.79 6.12
N PRO A 112 22.59 4.51 5.77
CA PRO A 112 23.67 5.46 5.99
C PRO A 112 23.48 6.70 5.14
N ASN A 113 23.89 7.86 5.67
CA ASN A 113 23.86 9.14 4.95
C ASN A 113 24.86 9.15 3.79
#